data_ef82b75b35d13dae21cf5b628137e01f
#
_entry.id   ef82b75b35d13dae21cf5b628137e01f
#
_cell.length_a   1.000
_cell.length_b   1.000
_cell.length_c   1.000
_cell.angle_alpha   90.00
_cell.angle_beta   90.00
_cell.angle_gamma   90.00
#
_symmetry.space_group_name_H-M   'P 1'
#
loop_
_entity.id
_entity.type
_entity.pdbx_description
1 polymer ?
#
loop_
_entity_poly.entity_id
_entity_poly.type
_entity_poly.pdbx_seq_one_letter_code
_entity_poly.pdbx_strand_id
1 'polypeptide(L)'
;MENKDILSKGTKIFNPQAKVIANADRVLEFVETGNTAPVLVEVDPSNACNHACFFCISSYIHLPESKKLETYDKSQMSREMMLQLCEDMIRMGVRAINWTGGGEPTLNRHTKEAIEYVGKNSDIQMGMFTNGTLIDRWDM
;
A
#
# COMPACT_ATOMS: atom_id res chain seq x y z
N MET A 1 -16.60 21.03 -19.28
CA MET A 1 -17.30 20.60 -18.04
C MET A 1 -16.24 20.13 -17.08
N GLU A 2 -15.98 20.91 -16.02
CA GLU A 2 -14.88 20.65 -15.09
C GLU A 2 -15.18 19.39 -14.25
N ASN A 3 -14.23 18.49 -14.24
CA ASN A 3 -14.27 17.18 -13.56
C ASN A 3 -14.40 17.27 -12.01
N LYS A 4 -14.39 18.49 -11.47
CA LYS A 4 -14.50 18.77 -10.02
C LYS A 4 -15.91 18.53 -9.45
N ASP A 5 -16.94 18.62 -10.26
CA ASP A 5 -18.33 18.52 -9.76
C ASP A 5 -18.83 17.09 -9.53
N ILE A 6 -18.19 16.09 -10.14
CA ILE A 6 -18.56 14.69 -9.94
C ILE A 6 -18.06 14.17 -8.59
N LEU A 7 -16.90 14.66 -8.14
CA LEU A 7 -16.30 14.25 -6.87
C LEU A 7 -16.88 15.03 -5.66
N SER A 8 -17.36 16.27 -5.87
CA SER A 8 -17.89 17.10 -4.79
C SER A 8 -19.31 16.73 -4.34
N LYS A 9 -20.08 16.06 -5.19
CA LYS A 9 -21.44 15.59 -4.85
C LYS A 9 -21.43 14.20 -4.25
N GLY A 10 -20.48 13.94 -3.35
CA GLY A 10 -20.48 12.83 -2.40
C GLY A 10 -21.45 11.68 -2.69
N THR A 11 -21.36 11.05 -3.86
CA THR A 11 -21.97 9.75 -4.04
C THR A 11 -21.20 8.78 -3.15
N LYS A 12 -21.69 8.65 -1.93
CA LYS A 12 -21.20 7.74 -0.88
C LYS A 12 -21.29 6.26 -1.28
N ILE A 13 -21.45 5.98 -2.55
CA ILE A 13 -21.55 4.63 -3.08
C ILE A 13 -20.21 4.28 -3.69
N PHE A 14 -19.54 3.30 -3.10
CA PHE A 14 -18.36 2.69 -3.69
C PHE A 14 -18.76 2.11 -5.06
N ASN A 15 -18.32 2.77 -6.13
CA ASN A 15 -18.59 2.35 -7.49
C ASN A 15 -17.29 1.81 -8.13
N PRO A 16 -17.13 0.48 -8.23
CA PRO A 16 -15.95 -0.12 -8.86
C PRO A 16 -15.73 0.32 -10.30
N GLN A 17 -16.83 0.56 -11.05
CA GLN A 17 -16.74 0.99 -12.45
C GLN A 17 -16.13 2.41 -12.57
N ALA A 18 -16.37 3.29 -11.59
CA ALA A 18 -15.76 4.61 -11.57
C ALA A 18 -14.23 4.56 -11.51
N LYS A 19 -13.66 3.55 -10.83
CA LYS A 19 -12.20 3.33 -10.79
C LYS A 19 -11.66 2.94 -12.15
N VAL A 20 -12.35 2.09 -12.88
CA VAL A 20 -11.95 1.67 -14.23
C VAL A 20 -12.02 2.86 -15.19
N ILE A 21 -13.12 3.63 -15.15
CA ILE A 21 -13.30 4.81 -16.00
C ILE A 21 -12.24 5.88 -15.69
N ALA A 22 -11.93 6.11 -14.42
CA ALA A 22 -10.91 7.07 -14.01
C ALA A 22 -9.50 6.70 -14.46
N ASN A 23 -9.27 5.44 -14.83
CA ASN A 23 -8.00 4.90 -15.30
C ASN A 23 -8.14 4.26 -16.69
N ALA A 24 -9.06 4.76 -17.51
CA ALA A 24 -9.35 4.23 -18.84
C ALA A 24 -8.12 4.29 -19.76
N ASP A 25 -7.27 5.29 -19.60
CA ASP A 25 -6.00 5.41 -20.33
C ASP A 25 -5.07 4.21 -20.10
N ARG A 26 -4.97 3.70 -18.88
CA ARG A 26 -4.19 2.48 -18.56
C ARG A 26 -4.81 1.24 -19.21
N VAL A 27 -6.14 1.18 -19.21
CA VAL A 27 -6.85 0.07 -19.87
C VAL A 27 -6.59 0.09 -21.38
N LEU A 28 -6.68 1.26 -22.01
CA LEU A 28 -6.41 1.43 -23.44
C LEU A 28 -4.96 1.10 -23.78
N GLU A 29 -3.99 1.63 -23.02
CA GLU A 29 -2.59 1.32 -23.17
C GLU A 29 -2.32 -0.19 -23.14
N PHE A 30 -2.93 -0.90 -22.16
CA PHE A 30 -2.80 -2.34 -22.05
C PHE A 30 -3.41 -3.08 -23.25
N VAL A 31 -4.57 -2.64 -23.73
CA VAL A 31 -5.22 -3.25 -24.91
C VAL A 31 -4.38 -3.05 -26.18
N GLU A 32 -3.76 -1.90 -26.34
CA GLU A 32 -2.95 -1.57 -27.52
C GLU A 32 -1.56 -2.22 -27.51
N THR A 33 -0.92 -2.27 -26.35
CA THR A 33 0.50 -2.65 -26.23
C THR A 33 0.74 -3.99 -25.55
N GLY A 34 -0.27 -4.53 -24.88
CA GLY A 34 -0.15 -5.70 -23.99
C GLY A 34 0.57 -5.42 -22.67
N ASN A 35 0.90 -4.15 -22.39
CA ASN A 35 1.63 -3.74 -21.19
C ASN A 35 1.14 -2.38 -20.68
N THR A 36 1.14 -2.17 -19.36
CA THR A 36 0.88 -0.87 -18.72
C THR A 36 1.41 -0.88 -17.29
N ALA A 37 1.67 0.29 -16.73
CA ALA A 37 2.03 0.40 -15.32
C ALA A 37 0.82 0.15 -14.39
N PRO A 38 1.01 -0.45 -13.23
CA PRO A 38 -0.03 -0.58 -12.23
C PRO A 38 -0.62 0.77 -11.83
N VAL A 39 -1.94 0.82 -11.62
CA VAL A 39 -2.60 2.01 -11.06
C VAL A 39 -2.34 2.09 -9.56
N LEU A 40 -2.47 0.95 -8.86
CA LEU A 40 -2.27 0.82 -7.42
C LEU A 40 -1.30 -0.32 -7.16
N VAL A 41 -0.35 -0.09 -6.26
CA VAL A 41 0.53 -1.11 -5.69
C VAL A 41 0.27 -1.20 -4.19
N GLU A 42 0.07 -2.41 -3.69
CA GLU A 42 0.03 -2.68 -2.25
C GLU A 42 1.41 -3.16 -1.81
N VAL A 43 1.93 -2.57 -0.74
CA VAL A 43 3.26 -2.87 -0.20
C VAL A 43 3.12 -3.33 1.24
N ASP A 44 3.67 -4.51 1.53
CA ASP A 44 3.71 -5.12 2.85
C ASP A 44 5.11 -4.99 3.47
N PRO A 45 5.38 -3.92 4.24
CA PRO A 45 6.72 -3.68 4.77
C PRO A 45 7.13 -4.65 5.87
N SER A 46 6.18 -5.29 6.53
CA SER A 46 6.41 -6.10 7.72
C SER A 46 5.42 -7.25 7.84
N ASN A 47 5.94 -8.43 8.11
CA ASN A 47 5.14 -9.58 8.55
C ASN A 47 4.92 -9.61 10.08
N ALA A 48 5.57 -8.73 10.85
CA ALA A 48 5.35 -8.63 12.29
C ALA A 48 4.19 -7.68 12.61
N CYS A 49 3.41 -8.00 13.64
CA CYS A 49 2.36 -7.13 14.16
C CYS A 49 2.42 -7.10 15.69
N ASN A 50 2.14 -5.94 16.27
CA ASN A 50 2.04 -5.72 17.71
C ASN A 50 0.62 -5.89 18.26
N HIS A 51 -0.37 -6.21 17.40
CA HIS A 51 -1.74 -6.50 17.77
C HIS A 51 -2.13 -7.94 17.41
N ALA A 52 -3.06 -8.52 18.18
CA ALA A 52 -3.65 -9.84 17.98
C ALA A 52 -5.16 -9.72 17.77
N CYS A 53 -5.58 -8.99 16.75
CA CYS A 53 -7.00 -8.77 16.46
C CYS A 53 -7.69 -10.10 16.10
N PHE A 54 -8.80 -10.42 16.78
CA PHE A 54 -9.52 -11.68 16.59
C PHE A 54 -10.12 -11.85 15.19
N PHE A 55 -10.35 -10.75 14.48
CA PHE A 55 -10.90 -10.70 13.11
C PHE A 55 -9.82 -10.58 12.02
N CYS A 56 -8.55 -10.55 12.39
CA CYS A 56 -7.47 -10.36 11.43
C CYS A 56 -7.29 -11.60 10.56
N ILE A 57 -7.26 -11.41 9.24
CA ILE A 57 -6.97 -12.50 8.30
C ILE A 57 -5.58 -13.12 8.54
N SER A 58 -4.64 -12.31 9.04
CA SER A 58 -3.28 -12.73 9.38
C SER A 58 -3.14 -13.18 10.85
N SER A 59 -4.23 -13.55 11.52
CA SER A 59 -4.21 -13.99 12.92
C SER A 59 -3.27 -15.18 13.19
N TYR A 60 -2.93 -15.95 12.15
CA TYR A 60 -1.96 -17.06 12.23
C TYR A 60 -0.58 -16.62 12.75
N ILE A 61 -0.22 -15.33 12.62
CA ILE A 61 1.06 -14.80 13.12
C ILE A 61 1.17 -14.85 14.65
N HIS A 62 0.03 -14.94 15.34
CA HIS A 62 -0.07 -15.02 16.80
C HIS A 62 -0.29 -16.45 17.31
N LEU A 63 -0.34 -17.44 16.42
CA LEU A 63 -0.47 -18.83 16.82
C LEU A 63 0.81 -19.30 17.58
N PRO A 64 0.66 -20.25 18.53
CA PRO A 64 1.82 -20.94 19.11
C PRO A 64 2.72 -21.52 18.03
N GLU A 65 4.03 -21.55 18.27
CA GLU A 65 5.03 -22.07 17.31
C GLU A 65 4.66 -23.45 16.75
N SER A 66 4.08 -24.33 17.57
CA SER A 66 3.62 -25.65 17.15
C SER A 66 2.48 -25.65 16.12
N LYS A 67 1.82 -24.51 15.92
CA LYS A 67 0.69 -24.34 14.99
C LYS A 67 0.99 -23.37 13.86
N LYS A 68 2.15 -22.71 13.89
CA LYS A 68 2.56 -21.84 12.79
C LYS A 68 2.92 -22.65 11.56
N LEU A 69 2.71 -22.07 10.40
CA LEU A 69 3.24 -22.60 9.16
C LEU A 69 4.77 -22.58 9.22
N GLU A 70 5.42 -23.61 8.76
CA GLU A 70 6.90 -23.71 8.73
C GLU A 70 7.56 -22.55 7.97
N THR A 71 6.83 -21.98 7.02
CA THR A 71 7.30 -20.86 6.16
C THR A 71 7.03 -19.48 6.74
N TYR A 72 6.32 -19.38 7.89
CA TYR A 72 6.04 -18.08 8.49
C TYR A 72 7.28 -17.55 9.21
N ASP A 73 7.75 -16.41 8.79
CA ASP A 73 8.74 -15.62 9.51
C ASP A 73 8.21 -14.20 9.78
N LYS A 74 8.84 -13.50 10.72
CA LYS A 74 8.57 -12.10 11.05
C LYS A 74 9.48 -11.17 10.23
N SER A 75 9.73 -11.53 8.98
CA SER A 75 10.58 -10.76 8.10
C SER A 75 10.05 -9.34 7.91
N GLN A 76 10.95 -8.45 7.65
CA GLN A 76 10.69 -7.07 7.30
C GLN A 76 11.50 -6.72 6.07
N MET A 77 10.95 -5.85 5.22
CA MET A 77 11.71 -5.33 4.08
C MET A 77 12.92 -4.54 4.59
N SER A 78 14.08 -4.78 3.98
CA SER A 78 15.25 -3.96 4.25
C SER A 78 15.06 -2.53 3.74
N ARG A 79 15.86 -1.60 4.26
CA ARG A 79 15.86 -0.21 3.79
C ARG A 79 16.12 -0.12 2.29
N GLU A 80 17.15 -0.82 1.84
CA GLU A 80 17.59 -0.83 0.45
C GLU A 80 16.51 -1.36 -0.48
N MET A 81 15.89 -2.49 -0.12
CA MET A 81 14.81 -3.09 -0.89
C MET A 81 13.61 -2.14 -0.98
N MET A 82 13.25 -1.49 0.11
CA MET A 82 12.09 -0.60 0.17
C MET A 82 12.31 0.67 -0.67
N LEU A 83 13.49 1.29 -0.57
CA LEU A 83 13.81 2.47 -1.37
C LEU A 83 13.92 2.13 -2.85
N GLN A 84 14.52 0.99 -3.21
CA GLN A 84 14.58 0.53 -4.59
C GLN A 84 13.16 0.31 -5.16
N LEU A 85 12.27 -0.31 -4.37
CA LEU A 85 10.87 -0.48 -4.76
C LEU A 85 10.18 0.87 -4.99
N CYS A 86 10.43 1.87 -4.13
CA CYS A 86 9.89 3.22 -4.32
C CYS A 86 10.37 3.86 -5.63
N GLU A 87 11.68 3.76 -5.92
CA GLU A 87 12.25 4.27 -7.18
C GLU A 87 11.63 3.58 -8.39
N ASP A 88 11.46 2.27 -8.34
CA ASP A 88 10.86 1.51 -9.42
C ASP A 88 9.39 1.91 -9.64
N MET A 89 8.61 2.08 -8.57
CA MET A 89 7.22 2.55 -8.67
C MET A 89 7.11 3.95 -9.26
N ILE A 90 8.00 4.87 -8.86
CA ILE A 90 8.07 6.23 -9.42
C ILE A 90 8.42 6.17 -10.91
N ARG A 91 9.45 5.42 -11.27
CA ARG A 91 9.90 5.25 -12.66
C ARG A 91 8.84 4.63 -13.56
N MET A 92 8.07 3.65 -13.06
CA MET A 92 6.96 3.03 -13.79
C MET A 92 5.75 3.95 -13.94
N GLY A 93 5.66 5.02 -13.17
CA GLY A 93 4.50 5.92 -13.16
C GLY A 93 3.28 5.32 -12.47
N VAL A 94 3.48 4.58 -11.37
CA VAL A 94 2.41 4.13 -10.48
C VAL A 94 1.63 5.33 -9.97
N ARG A 95 0.30 5.23 -9.87
CA ARG A 95 -0.56 6.34 -9.44
C ARG A 95 -0.85 6.37 -7.95
N ALA A 96 -0.88 5.19 -7.34
CA ALA A 96 -1.16 5.08 -5.91
C ALA A 96 -0.37 3.94 -5.27
N ILE A 97 0.02 4.14 -4.02
CA ILE A 97 0.61 3.11 -3.16
C ILE A 97 -0.25 2.98 -1.91
N ASN A 98 -0.55 1.74 -1.53
CA ASN A 98 -1.20 1.42 -0.28
C ASN A 98 -0.23 0.63 0.60
N TRP A 99 0.22 1.25 1.67
CA TRP A 99 1.06 0.60 2.66
C TRP A 99 0.17 -0.25 3.57
N THR A 100 0.32 -1.54 3.51
CA THR A 100 -0.51 -2.49 4.23
C THR A 100 0.34 -3.61 4.81
N GLY A 101 -0.18 -4.80 5.02
CA GLY A 101 0.64 -5.94 5.35
C GLY A 101 -0.09 -7.11 5.96
N GLY A 102 0.59 -8.25 5.95
CA GLY A 102 0.28 -9.35 6.85
C GLY A 102 0.50 -8.95 8.30
N GLY A 103 1.40 -7.98 8.56
CA GLY A 103 1.68 -7.39 9.85
C GLY A 103 1.28 -5.91 9.96
N GLU A 104 1.98 -5.18 10.83
CA GLU A 104 1.78 -3.74 11.03
C GLU A 104 2.88 -2.96 10.29
N PRO A 105 2.53 -2.13 9.29
CA PRO A 105 3.51 -1.38 8.50
C PRO A 105 4.44 -0.49 9.33
N THR A 106 3.91 0.11 10.40
CA THR A 106 4.65 1.04 11.26
C THR A 106 5.69 0.37 12.17
N LEU A 107 5.70 -0.96 12.25
CA LEU A 107 6.75 -1.72 12.92
C LEU A 107 8.05 -1.75 12.11
N ASN A 108 7.98 -1.63 10.80
CA ASN A 108 9.19 -1.48 10.01
C ASN A 108 9.66 -0.02 10.09
N ARG A 109 10.81 0.19 10.71
CA ARG A 109 11.40 1.52 10.93
C ARG A 109 11.69 2.31 9.64
N HIS A 110 11.75 1.63 8.50
CA HIS A 110 12.06 2.24 7.20
C HIS A 110 10.81 2.67 6.44
N THR A 111 9.60 2.29 6.90
CA THR A 111 8.35 2.65 6.22
C THR A 111 8.15 4.17 6.16
N LYS A 112 8.46 4.89 7.25
CA LYS A 112 8.38 6.36 7.27
C LYS A 112 9.29 6.98 6.21
N GLU A 113 10.55 6.57 6.16
CA GLU A 113 11.52 7.06 5.19
C GLU A 113 11.07 6.81 3.75
N ALA A 114 10.49 5.63 3.48
CA ALA A 114 9.96 5.29 2.17
C ALA A 114 8.79 6.20 1.77
N ILE A 115 7.85 6.45 2.68
CA ILE A 115 6.73 7.36 2.46
C ILE A 115 7.23 8.78 2.18
N GLU A 116 8.16 9.28 2.97
CA GLU A 116 8.76 10.60 2.77
C GLU A 116 9.51 10.68 1.44
N TYR A 117 10.22 9.61 1.06
CA TYR A 117 10.93 9.54 -0.21
C TYR A 117 9.96 9.65 -1.39
N VAL A 118 8.88 8.87 -1.41
CA VAL A 118 7.84 8.93 -2.45
C VAL A 118 7.20 10.31 -2.49
N GLY A 119 6.82 10.87 -1.33
CA GLY A 119 6.17 12.18 -1.25
C GLY A 119 7.05 13.36 -1.71
N LYS A 120 8.38 13.23 -1.58
CA LYS A 120 9.32 14.26 -2.06
C LYS A 120 9.64 14.15 -3.55
N ASN A 121 9.52 12.96 -4.13
CA ASN A 121 10.01 12.67 -5.47
C ASN A 121 8.89 12.36 -6.48
N SER A 122 7.63 12.41 -6.09
CA SER A 122 6.50 12.09 -6.97
C SER A 122 5.17 12.67 -6.47
N ASP A 123 4.16 12.63 -7.36
CA ASP A 123 2.76 12.94 -7.03
C ASP A 123 1.93 11.68 -6.75
N ILE A 124 2.57 10.54 -6.46
CA ILE A 124 1.90 9.28 -6.16
C ILE A 124 1.04 9.45 -4.91
N GLN A 125 -0.24 9.09 -5.03
CA GLN A 125 -1.15 9.09 -3.89
C GLN A 125 -0.81 7.95 -2.95
N MET A 126 -0.76 8.22 -1.64
CA MET A 126 -0.43 7.20 -0.66
C MET A 126 -1.56 7.02 0.36
N GLY A 127 -1.88 5.75 0.64
CA GLY A 127 -2.74 5.33 1.73
C GLY A 127 -2.00 4.35 2.64
N MET A 128 -2.49 4.19 3.88
CA MET A 128 -1.94 3.21 4.81
C MET A 128 -3.06 2.53 5.60
N PHE A 129 -2.99 1.21 5.71
CA PHE A 129 -3.73 0.45 6.70
C PHE A 129 -2.83 0.16 7.90
N THR A 130 -3.16 0.75 9.04
CA THR A 130 -2.38 0.63 10.27
C THR A 130 -3.31 0.54 11.49
N ASN A 131 -2.86 -0.13 12.54
CA ASN A 131 -3.54 -0.11 13.83
C ASN A 131 -3.34 1.22 14.59
N GLY A 132 -2.47 2.11 14.09
CA GLY A 132 -2.27 3.46 14.59
C GLY A 132 -1.45 3.58 15.88
N THR A 133 -1.11 2.49 16.56
CA THR A 133 -0.48 2.56 17.91
C THR A 133 0.94 3.12 17.93
N LEU A 134 1.60 3.17 16.79
CA LEU A 134 2.98 3.65 16.68
C LEU A 134 3.11 4.96 15.90
N ILE A 135 2.00 5.55 15.47
CA ILE A 135 2.01 6.78 14.65
C ILE A 135 2.63 7.95 15.41
N ASP A 136 2.37 8.07 16.71
CA ASP A 136 2.93 9.13 17.55
C ASP A 136 4.47 9.13 17.59
N ARG A 137 5.10 7.99 17.29
CA ARG A 137 6.55 7.87 17.22
C ARG A 137 7.15 8.37 15.91
N TRP A 138 6.30 8.75 14.97
CA TRP A 138 6.70 9.17 13.64
C TRP A 138 6.93 10.68 13.51
N ASP A 139 6.68 11.49 14.56
CA ASP A 139 6.85 12.96 14.56
C ASP A 139 6.33 13.59 13.25
N MET A 140 5.01 13.37 12.99
CA MET A 140 4.34 13.93 11.80
C MET A 140 3.81 15.33 12.09
#